data_4c5c8c216eccd8d085a92cbcd4e6cfd9
#
_entry.id   4c5c8c216eccd8d085a92cbcd4e6cfd9
#
_cell.length_a   1.000
_cell.length_b   1.000
_cell.length_c   1.000
_cell.angle_alpha   90.00
_cell.angle_beta   90.00
_cell.angle_gamma   90.00
#
_symmetry.space_group_name_H-M   'P 1'
#
loop_
_entity.id
_entity.type
_entity.pdbx_description
1 polymer ?
#
loop_
_entity_poly.entity_id
_entity_poly.type
_entity_poly.pdbx_seq_one_letter_code
_entity_poly.pdbx_strand_id
1 'polypeptide(L)'
;MTCLRTPFPVLVCSLILAACADQTKVAPAATPETAKEPQAEAPKYKKPPRMNGRGEVSSVSFEEFFALQQSGKALIFDARPAFFYNLGHIPGAINLPKNHCDETIAARESKIKAALADGKSLVVYCTSMTCPDARTVAIHISGFGYPVKTFSGGWDRWKQAGMPVE
;
A
#
# COMPACT_ATOMS: atom_id res chain seq x y z
N MET A 1 -39.34 45.21 15.89
CA MET A 1 -38.84 45.84 17.11
C MET A 1 -37.54 45.13 17.43
N THR A 2 -36.36 45.64 17.48
CA THR A 2 -35.72 46.93 17.26
C THR A 2 -34.25 46.62 16.92
N CYS A 3 -33.73 47.21 15.85
CA CYS A 3 -32.29 47.21 15.49
C CYS A 3 -31.47 47.85 16.59
N LEU A 4 -30.27 47.34 16.80
CA LEU A 4 -29.18 48.17 17.28
C LEU A 4 -27.86 47.81 16.54
N ARG A 5 -27.53 48.71 15.62
CA ARG A 5 -26.22 48.85 14.96
C ARG A 5 -25.34 49.73 15.86
N THR A 6 -24.09 49.28 16.06
CA THR A 6 -23.02 50.19 16.56
C THR A 6 -21.87 50.22 15.55
N PRO A 7 -21.36 51.41 15.22
CA PRO A 7 -20.30 51.54 14.21
C PRO A 7 -18.91 51.56 14.83
N PHE A 8 -17.96 51.04 14.09
CA PHE A 8 -16.52 51.15 14.31
C PHE A 8 -15.97 52.54 14.03
N PRO A 9 -14.92 52.95 14.72
CA PRO A 9 -14.03 53.96 14.17
C PRO A 9 -12.77 53.35 13.59
N VAL A 10 -12.49 53.76 12.36
CA VAL A 10 -11.23 53.62 11.62
C VAL A 10 -10.19 54.51 12.29
N LEU A 11 -9.04 53.91 12.64
CA LEU A 11 -7.86 54.68 13.00
C LEU A 11 -6.77 54.46 11.95
N VAL A 12 -6.61 55.50 11.13
CA VAL A 12 -5.51 55.66 10.17
C VAL A 12 -4.32 56.20 10.98
N CYS A 13 -3.18 55.55 10.93
CA CYS A 13 -1.94 56.15 11.34
C CYS A 13 -0.85 55.91 10.30
N SER A 14 -0.37 57.03 9.82
CA SER A 14 0.57 57.22 8.72
C SER A 14 2.01 56.89 9.07
N LEU A 15 2.73 56.43 8.09
CA LEU A 15 4.13 56.65 7.65
C LEU A 15 5.19 57.01 8.69
N ILE A 16 6.25 56.21 8.78
CA ILE A 16 7.62 56.71 8.76
C ILE A 16 8.51 55.76 7.96
N LEU A 17 9.06 56.25 6.83
CA LEU A 17 10.20 55.69 6.13
C LEU A 17 11.46 55.92 6.93
N ALA A 18 12.27 54.89 7.14
CA ALA A 18 13.71 55.04 7.38
C ALA A 18 14.44 53.93 6.65
N ALA A 19 15.11 54.32 5.59
CA ALA A 19 16.08 53.52 4.87
C ALA A 19 17.35 53.36 5.70
N CYS A 20 17.80 52.14 5.94
CA CYS A 20 19.21 51.82 6.20
C CYS A 20 19.58 50.59 5.43
N ALA A 21 20.37 50.78 4.39
CA ALA A 21 21.06 49.74 3.67
C ALA A 21 22.22 49.24 4.54
N ASP A 22 22.17 47.96 4.90
CA ASP A 22 23.37 47.25 5.37
C ASP A 22 23.54 46.00 4.57
N GLN A 23 24.52 46.03 3.67
CA GLN A 23 24.92 44.91 2.83
C GLN A 23 25.80 43.99 3.67
N THR A 24 25.24 43.07 4.42
CA THR A 24 26.00 41.95 4.94
C THR A 24 26.14 40.88 3.87
N LYS A 25 27.37 40.81 3.38
CA LYS A 25 27.92 39.82 2.44
C LYS A 25 27.68 38.40 2.98
N VAL A 26 26.65 37.73 2.46
CA VAL A 26 26.39 36.30 2.76
C VAL A 26 27.43 35.47 2.00
N ALA A 27 28.31 34.82 2.73
CA ALA A 27 29.21 33.81 2.20
C ALA A 27 28.37 32.59 1.66
N PRO A 28 28.82 31.95 0.56
CA PRO A 28 28.11 30.80 0.04
C PRO A 28 28.15 29.65 1.06
N ALA A 29 26.98 29.23 1.50
CA ALA A 29 26.80 28.04 2.34
C ALA A 29 27.36 26.83 1.61
N ALA A 30 28.30 26.15 2.24
CA ALA A 30 28.82 24.87 1.80
C ALA A 30 27.66 23.86 1.68
N THR A 31 27.49 23.28 0.51
CA THR A 31 26.61 22.15 0.24
C THR A 31 26.96 20.99 1.19
N PRO A 32 26.02 20.43 1.95
CA PRO A 32 26.34 19.24 2.73
C PRO A 32 26.62 18.10 1.73
N GLU A 33 27.85 17.63 1.75
CA GLU A 33 28.30 16.43 1.09
C GLU A 33 27.40 15.27 1.56
N THR A 34 26.60 14.74 0.65
CA THR A 34 25.71 13.59 0.90
C THR A 34 26.61 12.41 1.27
N ALA A 35 26.72 12.13 2.56
CA ALA A 35 27.34 10.92 3.06
C ALA A 35 26.56 9.75 2.46
N LYS A 36 27.22 9.02 1.55
CA LYS A 36 26.70 7.80 0.94
C LYS A 36 26.58 6.75 2.03
N GLU A 37 25.36 6.56 2.53
CA GLU A 37 25.04 5.51 3.49
C GLU A 37 25.47 4.16 2.91
N PRO A 38 26.18 3.29 3.66
CA PRO A 38 26.58 1.99 3.15
C PRO A 38 25.32 1.17 2.83
N GLN A 39 25.05 0.99 1.55
CA GLN A 39 24.02 0.05 1.10
C GLN A 39 24.47 -1.34 1.57
N ALA A 40 23.86 -1.82 2.65
CA ALA A 40 23.96 -3.22 3.04
C ALA A 40 23.47 -4.06 1.83
N GLU A 41 24.37 -4.87 1.28
CA GLU A 41 24.05 -5.81 0.21
C GLU A 41 22.88 -6.69 0.68
N ALA A 42 21.73 -6.54 0.05
CA ALA A 42 20.58 -7.40 0.34
C ALA A 42 21.00 -8.86 0.12
N PRO A 43 20.64 -9.78 1.03
CA PRO A 43 21.03 -11.18 0.90
C PRO A 43 20.58 -11.71 -0.46
N LYS A 44 21.50 -12.29 -1.22
CA LYS A 44 21.23 -12.86 -2.55
C LYS A 44 20.18 -13.93 -2.44
N TYR A 45 18.92 -13.57 -2.78
CA TYR A 45 17.79 -14.48 -2.78
C TYR A 45 18.03 -15.61 -3.80
N LYS A 46 18.16 -16.85 -3.30
CA LYS A 46 18.15 -18.05 -4.13
C LYS A 46 16.67 -18.39 -4.39
N LYS A 47 16.20 -18.16 -5.63
CA LYS A 47 14.87 -18.56 -6.06
C LYS A 47 14.65 -20.04 -5.71
N PRO A 48 13.62 -20.40 -4.90
CA PRO A 48 13.35 -21.79 -4.59
C PRO A 48 13.09 -22.59 -5.87
N PRO A 49 13.36 -23.90 -5.89
CA PRO A 49 13.07 -24.74 -7.04
C PRO A 49 11.56 -24.65 -7.33
N ARG A 50 11.22 -24.36 -8.59
CA ARG A 50 9.81 -24.36 -9.03
C ARG A 50 9.25 -25.76 -8.80
N MET A 51 8.17 -25.85 -8.04
CA MET A 51 7.42 -27.09 -7.88
C MET A 51 6.95 -27.57 -9.26
N ASN A 52 6.92 -28.88 -9.47
CA ASN A 52 6.53 -29.51 -10.74
C ASN A 52 5.03 -29.27 -10.99
N GLY A 53 4.70 -28.13 -11.61
CA GLY A 53 3.35 -27.70 -11.93
C GLY A 53 3.09 -26.25 -11.49
N ARG A 54 2.38 -25.50 -12.35
CA ARG A 54 1.85 -24.18 -11.96
C ARG A 54 0.58 -24.40 -11.15
N GLY A 55 0.41 -23.65 -10.07
CA GLY A 55 -0.87 -23.55 -9.38
C GLY A 55 -1.92 -22.91 -10.29
N GLU A 56 -3.19 -23.22 -10.04
CA GLU A 56 -4.30 -22.61 -10.76
C GLU A 56 -4.46 -21.14 -10.37
N VAL A 57 -4.71 -20.27 -11.37
CA VAL A 57 -5.08 -18.87 -11.16
C VAL A 57 -6.53 -18.69 -11.59
N SER A 58 -7.40 -18.36 -10.65
CA SER A 58 -8.83 -18.11 -10.89
C SER A 58 -9.23 -16.72 -10.39
N SER A 59 -10.49 -16.34 -10.53
CA SER A 59 -11.05 -15.12 -9.97
C SER A 59 -12.11 -15.43 -8.94
N VAL A 60 -12.38 -14.49 -8.05
CA VAL A 60 -13.42 -14.58 -7.02
C VAL A 60 -14.30 -13.34 -7.08
N SER A 61 -15.63 -13.51 -6.93
CA SER A 61 -16.58 -12.40 -6.83
C SER A 61 -16.42 -11.65 -5.50
N PHE A 62 -17.06 -10.48 -5.39
CA PHE A 62 -17.09 -9.75 -4.13
C PHE A 62 -17.77 -10.56 -3.02
N GLU A 63 -18.91 -11.18 -3.32
CA GLU A 63 -19.72 -11.94 -2.37
C GLU A 63 -18.96 -13.16 -1.85
N GLU A 64 -18.32 -13.91 -2.75
CA GLU A 64 -17.48 -15.05 -2.39
C GLU A 64 -16.26 -14.62 -1.57
N PHE A 65 -15.58 -13.55 -1.99
CA PHE A 65 -14.43 -13.02 -1.26
C PHE A 65 -14.82 -12.56 0.15
N PHE A 66 -15.94 -11.82 0.27
CA PHE A 66 -16.45 -11.37 1.56
C PHE A 66 -16.77 -12.55 2.48
N ALA A 67 -17.43 -13.59 1.97
CA ALA A 67 -17.72 -14.80 2.75
C ALA A 67 -16.44 -15.52 3.22
N LEU A 68 -15.42 -15.62 2.35
CA LEU A 68 -14.12 -16.20 2.69
C LEU A 68 -13.38 -15.37 3.76
N GLN A 69 -13.42 -14.06 3.66
CA GLN A 69 -12.78 -13.14 4.61
C GLN A 69 -13.48 -13.21 5.98
N GLN A 70 -14.80 -13.10 6.01
CA GLN A 70 -15.58 -13.16 7.26
C GLN A 70 -15.46 -14.51 7.99
N SER A 71 -15.38 -15.61 7.25
CA SER A 71 -15.21 -16.94 7.83
C SER A 71 -13.77 -17.30 8.20
N GLY A 72 -12.80 -16.40 7.96
CA GLY A 72 -11.38 -16.67 8.16
C GLY A 72 -10.81 -17.75 7.22
N LYS A 73 -11.53 -18.09 6.13
CA LYS A 73 -11.13 -19.09 5.13
C LYS A 73 -10.33 -18.51 3.97
N ALA A 74 -9.75 -17.33 4.14
CA ALA A 74 -8.82 -16.74 3.18
C ALA A 74 -7.48 -16.39 3.83
N LEU A 75 -6.40 -16.61 3.11
CA LEU A 75 -5.14 -15.91 3.31
C LEU A 75 -5.06 -14.82 2.23
N ILE A 76 -5.13 -13.56 2.66
CA ILE A 76 -5.33 -12.42 1.77
C ILE A 76 -4.02 -11.68 1.56
N PHE A 77 -3.71 -11.35 0.31
CA PHE A 77 -2.55 -10.57 -0.07
C PHE A 77 -2.95 -9.27 -0.76
N ASP A 78 -2.36 -8.17 -0.32
CA ASP A 78 -2.49 -6.85 -0.93
C ASP A 78 -1.30 -6.58 -1.86
N ALA A 79 -1.54 -6.53 -3.16
CA ALA A 79 -0.52 -6.30 -4.17
C ALA A 79 -0.12 -4.83 -4.34
N ARG A 80 -0.78 -3.91 -3.63
CA ARG A 80 -0.47 -2.48 -3.70
C ARG A 80 0.90 -2.20 -3.07
N PRO A 81 1.58 -1.12 -3.51
CA PRO A 81 2.76 -0.62 -2.81
C PRO A 81 2.52 -0.42 -1.31
N ALA A 82 3.55 -0.63 -0.49
CA ALA A 82 3.46 -0.54 0.97
C ALA A 82 2.89 0.79 1.47
N PHE A 83 3.16 1.89 0.78
CA PHE A 83 2.57 3.19 1.09
C PHE A 83 1.03 3.14 1.12
N PHE A 84 0.39 2.59 0.07
CA PHE A 84 -1.07 2.49 0.01
C PHE A 84 -1.64 1.47 0.99
N TYR A 85 -0.91 0.37 1.23
CA TYR A 85 -1.27 -0.61 2.25
C TYR A 85 -1.33 0.03 3.64
N ASN A 86 -0.34 0.84 4.01
CA ASN A 86 -0.25 1.50 5.31
C ASN A 86 -1.30 2.61 5.52
N LEU A 87 -1.88 3.15 4.44
CA LEU A 87 -3.01 4.10 4.51
C LEU A 87 -4.35 3.41 4.77
N GLY A 88 -4.37 2.09 4.75
CA GLY A 88 -5.53 1.25 5.00
C GLY A 88 -5.61 0.09 4.03
N HIS A 89 -6.03 -1.08 4.54
CA HIS A 89 -6.12 -2.33 3.79
C HIS A 89 -7.31 -3.17 4.26
N ILE A 90 -7.61 -4.24 3.52
CA ILE A 90 -8.68 -5.18 3.89
C ILE A 90 -8.22 -5.95 5.13
N PRO A 91 -9.06 -6.05 6.20
CA PRO A 91 -8.66 -6.66 7.45
C PRO A 91 -8.05 -8.05 7.29
N GLY A 92 -6.90 -8.24 7.93
CA GLY A 92 -6.14 -9.48 7.88
C GLY A 92 -5.30 -9.69 6.62
N ALA A 93 -5.26 -8.72 5.70
CA ALA A 93 -4.42 -8.81 4.51
C ALA A 93 -2.93 -8.63 4.85
N ILE A 94 -2.09 -9.24 4.04
CA ILE A 94 -0.63 -9.14 4.11
C ILE A 94 -0.14 -8.40 2.88
N ASN A 95 0.70 -7.38 3.07
CA ASN A 95 1.28 -6.69 1.93
C ASN A 95 2.23 -7.59 1.15
N LEU A 96 2.01 -7.66 -0.15
CA LEU A 96 2.79 -8.44 -1.11
C LEU A 96 2.94 -7.64 -2.42
N PRO A 97 3.72 -6.55 -2.42
CA PRO A 97 3.89 -5.70 -3.59
C PRO A 97 4.64 -6.45 -4.70
N LYS A 98 4.27 -6.20 -5.95
CA LYS A 98 4.81 -6.93 -7.11
C LYS A 98 6.34 -6.87 -7.25
N ASN A 99 6.96 -5.77 -6.82
CA ASN A 99 8.40 -5.55 -7.04
C ASN A 99 9.30 -6.50 -6.23
N HIS A 100 8.79 -7.07 -5.14
CA HIS A 100 9.50 -8.00 -4.25
C HIS A 100 8.66 -9.24 -3.95
N CYS A 101 7.78 -9.61 -4.88
CA CYS A 101 6.81 -10.67 -4.60
C CYS A 101 7.49 -12.04 -4.42
N ASP A 102 8.50 -12.40 -5.20
CA ASP A 102 9.17 -13.71 -5.10
C ASP A 102 9.84 -13.89 -3.74
N GLU A 103 10.59 -12.88 -3.26
CA GLU A 103 11.22 -12.90 -1.94
C GLU A 103 10.19 -12.96 -0.82
N THR A 104 9.11 -12.20 -0.96
CA THR A 104 8.05 -12.15 0.05
C THR A 104 7.25 -13.45 0.07
N ILE A 105 6.98 -14.07 -1.08
CA ILE A 105 6.32 -15.39 -1.16
C ILE A 105 7.20 -16.43 -0.46
N ALA A 106 8.49 -16.47 -0.76
CA ALA A 106 9.42 -17.41 -0.15
C ALA A 106 9.53 -17.22 1.37
N ALA A 107 9.62 -15.98 1.84
CA ALA A 107 9.66 -15.68 3.28
C ALA A 107 8.37 -16.07 4.01
N ARG A 108 7.25 -16.22 3.29
CA ARG A 108 5.94 -16.58 3.84
C ARG A 108 5.48 -17.98 3.44
N GLU A 109 6.36 -18.79 2.86
CA GLU A 109 6.03 -20.10 2.33
C GLU A 109 5.39 -21.01 3.39
N SER A 110 5.92 -21.02 4.62
CA SER A 110 5.36 -21.80 5.73
C SER A 110 3.92 -21.38 6.05
N LYS A 111 3.63 -20.08 6.05
CA LYS A 111 2.29 -19.53 6.29
C LYS A 111 1.33 -19.89 5.15
N ILE A 112 1.81 -19.84 3.90
CA ILE A 112 1.03 -20.25 2.72
C ILE A 112 0.67 -21.74 2.79
N LYS A 113 1.66 -22.60 3.06
CA LYS A 113 1.44 -24.04 3.22
C LYS A 113 0.47 -24.38 4.35
N ALA A 114 0.63 -23.75 5.51
CA ALA A 114 -0.29 -23.93 6.63
C ALA A 114 -1.72 -23.50 6.27
N ALA A 115 -1.88 -22.34 5.64
CA ALA A 115 -3.21 -21.87 5.22
C ALA A 115 -3.88 -22.82 4.23
N LEU A 116 -3.14 -23.36 3.26
CA LEU A 116 -3.67 -24.34 2.31
C LEU A 116 -4.01 -25.67 2.99
N ALA A 117 -3.20 -26.13 3.95
CA ALA A 117 -3.49 -27.32 4.73
C ALA A 117 -4.74 -27.15 5.60
N ASP A 118 -5.02 -25.94 6.09
CA ASP A 118 -6.24 -25.57 6.81
C ASP A 118 -7.46 -25.37 5.88
N GLY A 119 -7.31 -25.64 4.58
CA GLY A 119 -8.38 -25.48 3.58
C GLY A 119 -8.71 -24.02 3.23
N LYS A 120 -7.80 -23.06 3.53
CA LYS A 120 -7.99 -21.66 3.18
C LYS A 120 -7.66 -21.41 1.70
N SER A 121 -8.37 -20.48 1.09
CA SER A 121 -8.05 -19.96 -0.24
C SER A 121 -6.98 -18.87 -0.15
N LEU A 122 -6.01 -18.88 -1.07
CA LEU A 122 -5.15 -17.71 -1.25
C LEU A 122 -5.90 -16.71 -2.13
N VAL A 123 -5.99 -15.46 -1.69
CA VAL A 123 -6.66 -14.40 -2.45
C VAL A 123 -5.75 -13.19 -2.56
N VAL A 124 -5.58 -12.67 -3.77
CA VAL A 124 -4.79 -11.46 -4.05
C VAL A 124 -5.71 -10.35 -4.55
N TYR A 125 -5.54 -9.15 -4.04
CA TYR A 125 -6.23 -7.97 -4.57
C TYR A 125 -5.26 -6.81 -4.83
N CYS A 126 -5.71 -5.83 -5.60
CA CYS A 126 -5.02 -4.55 -5.83
C CYS A 126 -6.01 -3.39 -5.61
N THR A 127 -5.75 -2.23 -6.17
CA THR A 127 -6.63 -1.06 -6.01
C THR A 127 -8.00 -1.28 -6.65
N SER A 128 -8.04 -1.68 -7.92
CA SER A 128 -9.28 -1.77 -8.71
C SER A 128 -9.20 -2.87 -9.77
N MET A 129 -10.29 -3.05 -10.51
CA MET A 129 -10.39 -4.02 -11.61
C MET A 129 -9.35 -3.77 -12.73
N THR A 130 -8.96 -2.51 -12.95
CA THR A 130 -7.99 -2.15 -13.98
C THR A 130 -6.53 -2.27 -13.54
N CYS A 131 -6.30 -2.51 -12.25
CA CYS A 131 -4.95 -2.66 -11.71
C CYS A 131 -4.37 -4.05 -12.05
N PRO A 132 -3.25 -4.15 -12.81
CA PRO A 132 -2.70 -5.44 -13.22
C PRO A 132 -1.92 -6.16 -12.10
N ASP A 133 -1.59 -5.47 -11.00
CA ASP A 133 -0.65 -5.97 -10.02
C ASP A 133 -1.16 -7.21 -9.28
N ALA A 134 -2.47 -7.30 -8.99
CA ALA A 134 -3.06 -8.51 -8.39
C ALA A 134 -2.86 -9.74 -9.28
N ARG A 135 -3.08 -9.59 -10.59
CA ARG A 135 -2.88 -10.68 -11.56
C ARG A 135 -1.38 -11.04 -11.67
N THR A 136 -0.51 -10.05 -11.69
CA THR A 136 0.94 -10.27 -11.73
C THR A 136 1.41 -11.07 -10.52
N VAL A 137 1.04 -10.65 -9.31
CA VAL A 137 1.37 -11.34 -8.06
C VAL A 137 0.77 -12.75 -8.02
N ALA A 138 -0.46 -12.92 -8.48
CA ALA A 138 -1.08 -14.25 -8.57
C ALA A 138 -0.31 -15.20 -9.50
N ILE A 139 0.21 -14.71 -10.63
CA ILE A 139 1.06 -15.50 -11.54
C ILE A 139 2.37 -15.91 -10.85
N HIS A 140 2.97 -15.04 -10.03
CA HIS A 140 4.15 -15.40 -9.24
C HIS A 140 3.82 -16.48 -8.20
N ILE A 141 2.75 -16.33 -7.41
CA ILE A 141 2.30 -17.35 -6.45
C ILE A 141 2.05 -18.69 -7.16
N SER A 142 1.36 -18.67 -8.30
CA SER A 142 1.12 -19.86 -9.13
C SER A 142 2.41 -20.50 -9.62
N GLY A 143 3.44 -19.69 -9.90
CA GLY A 143 4.77 -20.17 -10.27
C GLY A 143 5.50 -20.96 -9.17
N PHE A 144 5.11 -20.76 -7.91
CA PHE A 144 5.54 -21.57 -6.76
C PHE A 144 4.69 -22.84 -6.56
N GLY A 145 3.69 -23.10 -7.44
CA GLY A 145 2.82 -24.27 -7.40
C GLY A 145 1.56 -24.10 -6.55
N TYR A 146 1.27 -22.92 -6.03
CA TYR A 146 0.11 -22.67 -5.17
C TYR A 146 -1.11 -22.20 -5.96
N PRO A 147 -2.31 -22.78 -5.74
CA PRO A 147 -3.55 -22.27 -6.31
C PRO A 147 -3.86 -20.90 -5.66
N VAL A 148 -4.33 -19.96 -6.46
CA VAL A 148 -4.60 -18.59 -6.01
C VAL A 148 -5.77 -17.97 -6.77
N LYS A 149 -6.58 -17.19 -6.06
CA LYS A 149 -7.69 -16.42 -6.62
C LYS A 149 -7.34 -14.94 -6.68
N THR A 150 -7.87 -14.23 -7.67
CA THR A 150 -7.77 -12.77 -7.76
C THR A 150 -9.13 -12.15 -7.44
N PHE A 151 -9.16 -11.21 -6.50
CA PHE A 151 -10.32 -10.38 -6.24
C PHE A 151 -10.26 -9.12 -7.12
N SER A 152 -10.94 -9.15 -8.26
CA SER A 152 -10.86 -8.10 -9.29
C SER A 152 -11.44 -6.76 -8.84
N GLY A 153 -12.45 -6.75 -7.96
CA GLY A 153 -13.02 -5.52 -7.41
C GLY A 153 -12.03 -4.70 -6.59
N GLY A 154 -11.10 -5.39 -5.95
CA GLY A 154 -10.00 -4.79 -5.19
C GLY A 154 -10.45 -3.91 -4.03
N TRP A 155 -9.53 -3.07 -3.60
CA TRP A 155 -9.71 -2.11 -2.52
C TRP A 155 -10.88 -1.14 -2.76
N ASP A 156 -11.04 -0.65 -4.00
CA ASP A 156 -12.10 0.32 -4.31
C ASP A 156 -13.48 -0.30 -4.12
N ARG A 157 -13.70 -1.52 -4.59
CA ARG A 157 -14.99 -2.22 -4.40
C ARG A 157 -15.26 -2.51 -2.92
N TRP A 158 -14.22 -2.87 -2.16
CA TRP A 158 -14.33 -3.11 -0.72
C TRP A 158 -14.80 -1.85 0.02
N LYS A 159 -14.19 -0.69 -0.27
CA LYS A 159 -14.61 0.60 0.33
C LYS A 159 -15.99 1.04 -0.12
N GLN A 160 -16.32 0.91 -1.42
CA GLN A 160 -17.64 1.26 -1.94
C GLN A 160 -18.76 0.47 -1.27
N ALA A 161 -18.49 -0.76 -0.86
CA ALA A 161 -19.42 -1.59 -0.11
C ALA A 161 -19.52 -1.22 1.38
N GLY A 162 -18.79 -0.20 1.85
CA GLY A 162 -18.80 0.23 3.25
C GLY A 162 -18.15 -0.77 4.21
N MET A 163 -17.27 -1.64 3.71
CA MET A 163 -16.64 -2.67 4.53
C MET A 163 -15.55 -2.10 5.42
N PRO A 164 -15.31 -2.71 6.63
CA PRO A 164 -14.30 -2.25 7.56
C PRO A 164 -12.89 -2.29 6.94
N VAL A 165 -12.02 -1.42 7.44
CA VAL A 165 -10.62 -1.31 7.02
C VAL A 165 -9.71 -1.38 8.24
N GLU A 166 -8.49 -1.86 8.02
CA GLU A 166 -7.41 -1.98 9.00
C GLU A 166 -6.24 -1.09 8.60
#